data_470e522f28f4fd6ddae171ac38ed9bda
#
_entry.id   470e522f28f4fd6ddae171ac38ed9bda
#
_cell.length_a   1.000
_cell.length_b   1.000
_cell.length_c   1.000
_cell.angle_alpha   90.00
_cell.angle_beta   90.00
_cell.angle_gamma   90.00
#
_symmetry.space_group_name_H-M   'P 1'
#
loop_
_entity.id
_entity.type
_entity.pdbx_description
1 polymer ?
#
loop_
_entity_poly.entity_id
_entity_poly.type
_entity_poly.pdbx_seq_one_letter_code
_entity_poly.pdbx_strand_id
1 'polypeptide(L)'
;MIPSQLHCRCCTGDELYTWMYNLRGDGHYVAYIRGGRCDTYQGFDREFSAALQFPDYYGENMNAFDECIADLDWLHAERVYVVIDQAERFMEFDRAQDGWYTRHLVVEEPDVLLTIVLRFQSEETMKKYGGDVC
;
A
#
# COMPACT_ATOMS: atom_id res chain seq x y z
N MET A 1 -11.51 -5.52 -16.47
CA MET A 1 -10.63 -4.78 -15.55
C MET A 1 -10.14 -5.70 -14.45
N ILE A 2 -8.89 -5.57 -14.05
CA ILE A 2 -8.30 -6.41 -13.02
C ILE A 2 -8.32 -5.64 -11.71
N PRO A 3 -9.00 -6.16 -10.66
CA PRO A 3 -8.99 -5.48 -9.36
C PRO A 3 -7.61 -5.46 -8.75
N SER A 4 -7.41 -4.58 -7.77
CA SER A 4 -6.14 -4.52 -7.04
C SER A 4 -5.87 -5.86 -6.35
N GLN A 5 -4.60 -6.19 -6.19
CA GLN A 5 -4.18 -7.41 -5.54
C GLN A 5 -3.50 -7.07 -4.21
N LEU A 6 -3.73 -7.90 -3.21
CA LEU A 6 -3.12 -7.75 -1.90
C LEU A 6 -2.26 -8.97 -1.61
N HIS A 7 -0.98 -8.75 -1.41
CA HIS A 7 0.00 -9.81 -1.18
C HIS A 7 0.72 -9.59 0.14
N CYS A 8 1.07 -10.67 0.81
CA CYS A 8 1.95 -10.63 1.98
C CYS A 8 3.33 -11.11 1.58
N ARG A 9 4.35 -10.45 2.11
CA ARG A 9 5.74 -10.80 1.86
C ARG A 9 6.53 -10.78 3.16
N CYS A 10 7.27 -11.85 3.43
CA CYS A 10 8.19 -11.93 4.54
C CYS A 10 9.61 -11.93 4.00
N CYS A 11 10.40 -10.92 4.37
CA CYS A 11 11.79 -10.82 3.92
C CYS A 11 12.56 -9.86 4.82
N THR A 12 13.90 -9.88 4.73
CA THR A 12 14.75 -8.93 5.41
C THR A 12 14.62 -7.54 4.79
N GLY A 13 15.10 -6.52 5.51
CA GLY A 13 15.11 -5.15 4.97
C GLY A 13 15.94 -5.04 3.70
N ASP A 14 17.09 -5.71 3.64
CA ASP A 14 17.96 -5.71 2.45
C ASP A 14 17.28 -6.37 1.27
N GLU A 15 16.61 -7.50 1.50
CA GLU A 15 15.86 -8.19 0.45
C GLU A 15 14.72 -7.32 -0.08
N LEU A 16 14.00 -6.65 0.81
CA LEU A 16 12.94 -5.73 0.42
C LEU A 16 13.48 -4.61 -0.46
N TYR A 17 14.58 -4.00 -0.03
CA TYR A 17 15.19 -2.88 -0.74
C TYR A 17 15.63 -3.30 -2.15
N THR A 18 16.29 -4.45 -2.26
CA THR A 18 16.74 -4.99 -3.54
C THR A 18 15.57 -5.29 -4.45
N TRP A 19 14.50 -5.87 -3.92
CA TRP A 19 13.31 -6.20 -4.69
C TRP A 19 12.66 -4.93 -5.24
N MET A 20 12.49 -3.90 -4.40
CA MET A 20 11.92 -2.61 -4.86
C MET A 20 12.81 -1.95 -5.91
N TYR A 21 14.12 -1.99 -5.72
CA TYR A 21 15.06 -1.44 -6.69
C TYR A 21 14.91 -2.13 -8.05
N ASN A 22 14.79 -3.44 -8.07
CA ASN A 22 14.64 -4.20 -9.31
C ASN A 22 13.30 -3.89 -10.00
N LEU A 23 12.21 -3.73 -9.24
CA LEU A 23 10.93 -3.35 -9.80
C LEU A 23 11.00 -1.97 -10.48
N ARG A 24 11.66 -1.01 -9.84
CA ARG A 24 11.85 0.32 -10.43
C ARG A 24 12.72 0.24 -11.69
N GLY A 25 13.74 -0.60 -11.67
CA GLY A 25 14.59 -0.84 -12.85
C GLY A 25 13.82 -1.43 -14.02
N ASP A 26 12.77 -2.20 -13.75
CA ASP A 26 11.88 -2.75 -14.77
C ASP A 26 10.82 -1.76 -15.27
N GLY A 27 10.86 -0.52 -14.78
CA GLY A 27 9.93 0.52 -15.22
C GLY A 27 8.63 0.59 -14.45
N HIS A 28 8.49 -0.16 -13.36
CA HIS A 28 7.30 -0.11 -12.51
C HIS A 28 7.39 1.03 -11.51
N TYR A 29 6.24 1.58 -11.14
CA TYR A 29 6.20 2.55 -10.05
C TYR A 29 6.09 1.82 -8.71
N VAL A 30 6.93 2.20 -7.76
CA VAL A 30 6.93 1.60 -6.42
C VAL A 30 6.76 2.70 -5.38
N ALA A 31 5.62 2.68 -4.69
CA ALA A 31 5.35 3.58 -3.59
C ALA A 31 5.72 2.87 -2.28
N TYR A 32 6.55 3.51 -1.48
CA TYR A 32 6.98 2.95 -0.20
C TYR A 32 6.22 3.65 0.94
N ILE A 33 5.49 2.87 1.71
CA ILE A 33 4.66 3.34 2.83
C ILE A 33 5.28 2.85 4.13
N ARG A 34 5.51 3.77 5.05
CA ARG A 34 6.02 3.43 6.39
C ARG A 34 4.84 3.04 7.27
N GLY A 35 4.58 1.75 7.41
CA GLY A 35 3.43 1.24 8.17
C GLY A 35 3.40 1.71 9.61
N GLY A 36 4.57 1.89 10.23
CA GLY A 36 4.65 2.43 11.59
C GLY A 36 4.23 3.89 11.73
N ARG A 37 4.07 4.60 10.63
CA ARG A 37 3.58 5.98 10.61
C ARG A 37 2.10 6.08 10.28
N CYS A 38 1.44 4.95 10.03
CA CYS A 38 0.02 4.88 9.69
C CYS A 38 -0.85 4.54 10.90
N ASP A 39 -0.47 4.99 12.08
CA ASP A 39 -1.19 4.73 13.32
C ASP A 39 -2.26 5.78 13.65
N THR A 40 -2.43 6.75 12.76
CA THR A 40 -3.52 7.73 12.80
C THR A 40 -4.03 7.94 11.37
N TYR A 41 -5.22 8.52 11.24
CA TYR A 41 -5.75 8.88 9.93
C TYR A 41 -4.81 9.85 9.20
N GLN A 42 -4.30 10.86 9.90
CA GLN A 42 -3.38 11.83 9.32
C GLN A 42 -2.08 11.17 8.84
N GLY A 43 -1.54 10.23 9.62
CA GLY A 43 -0.34 9.48 9.24
C GLY A 43 -0.58 8.64 8.00
N PHE A 44 -1.70 7.91 7.95
CA PHE A 44 -2.10 7.13 6.79
C PHE A 44 -2.20 8.03 5.55
N ASP A 45 -2.93 9.13 5.67
CA ASP A 45 -3.13 10.07 4.58
C ASP A 45 -1.81 10.64 4.06
N ARG A 46 -0.93 11.07 4.95
CA ARG A 46 0.38 11.63 4.58
C ARG A 46 1.26 10.62 3.86
N GLU A 47 1.33 9.40 4.40
CA GLU A 47 2.19 8.37 3.81
C GLU A 47 1.72 8.01 2.41
N PHE A 48 0.43 7.80 2.22
CA PHE A 48 -0.10 7.41 0.92
C PHE A 48 -0.09 8.57 -0.07
N SER A 49 -0.54 9.75 0.33
CA SER A 49 -0.59 10.90 -0.59
C SER A 49 0.79 11.33 -1.07
N ALA A 50 1.78 11.29 -0.18
CA ALA A 50 3.15 11.62 -0.56
C ALA A 50 3.77 10.55 -1.46
N ALA A 51 3.66 9.28 -1.09
CA ALA A 51 4.29 8.19 -1.84
C ALA A 51 3.68 7.99 -3.22
N LEU A 52 2.37 8.22 -3.35
CA LEU A 52 1.65 8.12 -4.63
C LEU A 52 1.53 9.46 -5.33
N GLN A 53 2.11 10.51 -4.77
CA GLN A 53 2.14 11.85 -5.35
C GLN A 53 0.75 12.36 -5.75
N PHE A 54 -0.20 12.25 -4.83
CA PHE A 54 -1.57 12.69 -5.09
C PHE A 54 -1.57 14.15 -5.54
N PRO A 55 -2.37 14.50 -6.55
CA PRO A 55 -2.38 15.85 -7.10
C PRO A 55 -2.84 16.89 -6.07
N ASP A 56 -2.57 18.16 -6.36
CA ASP A 56 -2.92 19.27 -5.49
C ASP A 56 -4.43 19.45 -5.28
N TYR A 57 -5.26 18.89 -6.18
CA TYR A 57 -6.72 18.91 -6.01
C TYR A 57 -7.21 17.84 -5.03
N TYR A 58 -6.33 17.03 -4.44
CA TYR A 58 -6.72 16.01 -3.48
C TYR A 58 -7.30 16.65 -2.21
N GLY A 59 -8.54 16.25 -1.87
CA GLY A 59 -9.31 16.88 -0.80
C GLY A 59 -9.07 16.34 0.61
N GLU A 60 -8.07 15.50 0.81
CA GLU A 60 -7.67 14.95 2.13
C GLU A 60 -8.81 14.27 2.90
N ASN A 61 -9.67 13.52 2.19
CA ASN A 61 -10.73 12.70 2.78
C ASN A 61 -10.79 11.36 2.05
N MET A 62 -11.50 10.38 2.63
CA MET A 62 -11.50 9.03 2.07
C MET A 62 -12.21 8.91 0.73
N ASN A 63 -13.17 9.76 0.44
CA ASN A 63 -13.77 9.78 -0.90
C ASN A 63 -12.74 10.21 -1.94
N ALA A 64 -11.99 11.27 -1.64
CA ALA A 64 -10.92 11.73 -2.51
C ALA A 64 -9.79 10.69 -2.61
N PHE A 65 -9.48 10.02 -1.50
CA PHE A 65 -8.49 8.92 -1.48
C PHE A 65 -8.91 7.81 -2.43
N ASP A 66 -10.16 7.36 -2.33
CA ASP A 66 -10.68 6.27 -3.17
C ASP A 66 -10.61 6.63 -4.65
N GLU A 67 -10.92 7.87 -5.00
CA GLU A 67 -10.81 8.34 -6.39
C GLU A 67 -9.36 8.37 -6.85
N CYS A 68 -8.46 8.89 -6.05
CA CYS A 68 -7.04 9.01 -6.41
C CYS A 68 -6.38 7.64 -6.55
N ILE A 69 -6.60 6.71 -5.61
CA ILE A 69 -5.96 5.40 -5.66
C ILE A 69 -6.50 4.54 -6.82
N ALA A 70 -7.72 4.79 -7.24
CA ALA A 70 -8.28 4.10 -8.41
C ALA A 70 -7.76 4.68 -9.73
N ASP A 71 -7.35 5.92 -9.74
CA ASP A 71 -6.91 6.63 -10.94
C ASP A 71 -5.41 6.45 -11.19
N LEU A 72 -4.58 7.14 -10.44
CA LEU A 72 -3.11 7.10 -10.51
C LEU A 72 -2.52 7.39 -11.90
N ASP A 73 -3.27 8.04 -12.78
CA ASP A 73 -2.83 8.28 -14.16
C ASP A 73 -1.63 9.24 -14.25
N TRP A 74 -1.48 10.14 -13.26
CA TRP A 74 -0.35 11.07 -13.19
C TRP A 74 0.99 10.38 -12.97
N LEU A 75 1.00 9.11 -12.54
CA LEU A 75 2.24 8.35 -12.34
C LEU A 75 2.83 7.84 -13.65
N HIS A 76 2.02 7.81 -14.71
CA HIS A 76 2.44 7.34 -16.05
C HIS A 76 3.10 5.96 -16.00
N ALA A 77 2.51 5.04 -15.24
CA ALA A 77 3.00 3.67 -15.11
C ALA A 77 1.83 2.70 -15.30
N GLU A 78 2.05 1.63 -16.05
CA GLU A 78 1.03 0.60 -16.22
C GLU A 78 0.83 -0.22 -14.95
N ARG A 79 1.91 -0.39 -14.18
CA ARG A 79 1.91 -1.22 -12.96
C ARG A 79 2.45 -0.42 -11.79
N VAL A 80 1.66 -0.39 -10.73
CA VAL A 80 1.99 0.33 -9.50
C VAL A 80 2.01 -0.67 -8.35
N TYR A 81 3.11 -0.68 -7.63
CA TYR A 81 3.26 -1.44 -6.39
C TYR A 81 3.21 -0.48 -5.20
N VAL A 82 2.33 -0.75 -4.25
CA VAL A 82 2.30 -0.02 -2.99
C VAL A 82 2.84 -0.97 -1.93
N VAL A 83 4.01 -0.67 -1.41
CA VAL A 83 4.69 -1.52 -0.43
C VAL A 83 4.50 -0.91 0.96
N ILE A 84 3.74 -1.58 1.80
CA ILE A 84 3.53 -1.16 3.19
C ILE A 84 4.54 -1.92 4.06
N ASP A 85 5.60 -1.22 4.45
CA ASP A 85 6.62 -1.78 5.34
C ASP A 85 6.14 -1.76 6.79
N GLN A 86 6.75 -2.56 7.64
CA GLN A 86 6.29 -2.73 9.03
C GLN A 86 4.79 -3.02 9.06
N ALA A 87 4.37 -3.98 8.25
CA ALA A 87 2.96 -4.28 8.06
C ALA A 87 2.28 -4.74 9.34
N GLU A 88 3.01 -5.34 10.29
CA GLU A 88 2.48 -5.72 11.59
C GLU A 88 1.94 -4.51 12.35
N ARG A 89 2.60 -3.36 12.26
CA ARG A 89 2.15 -2.12 12.92
C ARG A 89 0.94 -1.53 12.22
N PHE A 90 0.96 -1.51 10.89
CA PHE A 90 -0.18 -1.05 10.10
C PHE A 90 -1.41 -1.92 10.36
N MET A 91 -1.25 -3.23 10.38
CA MET A 91 -2.36 -4.16 10.60
C MET A 91 -2.90 -4.10 12.01
N GLU A 92 -2.04 -3.86 13.01
CA GLU A 92 -2.48 -3.65 14.38
C GLU A 92 -3.39 -2.42 14.48
N PHE A 93 -2.98 -1.32 13.86
CA PHE A 93 -3.81 -0.11 13.77
C PHE A 93 -5.12 -0.39 13.02
N ASP A 94 -5.04 -1.05 11.87
CA ASP A 94 -6.19 -1.34 11.03
C ASP A 94 -7.22 -2.24 11.73
N ARG A 95 -6.76 -3.25 12.47
CA ARG A 95 -7.65 -4.11 13.26
C ARG A 95 -8.41 -3.34 14.32
N ALA A 96 -7.79 -2.35 14.94
CA ALA A 96 -8.45 -1.47 15.91
C ALA A 96 -9.54 -0.62 15.25
N GLN A 97 -9.52 -0.50 13.93
CA GLN A 97 -10.51 0.20 13.11
C GLN A 97 -11.38 -0.78 12.30
N ASP A 98 -11.48 -2.02 12.74
CA ASP A 98 -12.28 -3.08 12.10
C ASP A 98 -11.93 -3.33 10.63
N GLY A 99 -10.67 -3.16 10.25
CA GLY A 99 -10.20 -3.39 8.89
C GLY A 99 -10.61 -2.31 7.89
N TRP A 100 -11.00 -1.14 8.38
CA TRP A 100 -11.53 -0.07 7.54
C TRP A 100 -10.53 0.40 6.49
N TYR A 101 -9.26 0.57 6.88
CA TYR A 101 -8.22 1.03 5.95
C TYR A 101 -7.89 -0.02 4.88
N THR A 102 -7.77 -1.28 5.29
CA THR A 102 -7.50 -2.38 4.35
C THR A 102 -8.62 -2.49 3.30
N ARG A 103 -9.87 -2.28 3.71
CA ARG A 103 -10.99 -2.32 2.76
C ARG A 103 -10.87 -1.23 1.69
N HIS A 104 -10.34 -0.07 2.03
CA HIS A 104 -10.10 0.99 1.04
C HIS A 104 -8.94 0.69 0.10
N LEU A 105 -8.08 -0.26 0.45
CA LEU A 105 -6.99 -0.70 -0.42
C LEU A 105 -7.44 -1.78 -1.41
N VAL A 106 -8.66 -2.30 -1.25
CA VAL A 106 -9.28 -3.22 -2.22
C VAL A 106 -10.01 -2.36 -3.25
N VAL A 107 -9.35 -2.12 -4.38
CA VAL A 107 -9.87 -1.30 -5.46
C VAL A 107 -10.40 -2.24 -6.55
N GLU A 108 -11.69 -2.18 -6.85
CA GLU A 108 -12.31 -3.12 -7.79
C GLU A 108 -11.95 -2.83 -9.23
N GLU A 109 -11.85 -1.56 -9.60
CA GLU A 109 -11.61 -1.13 -10.98
C GLU A 109 -10.53 -0.06 -11.07
N PRO A 110 -9.28 -0.39 -10.68
CA PRO A 110 -8.19 0.58 -10.83
C PRO A 110 -7.82 0.75 -12.32
N ASP A 111 -7.41 1.97 -12.68
CA ASP A 111 -6.98 2.27 -14.05
C ASP A 111 -5.58 1.74 -14.37
N VAL A 112 -4.83 1.33 -13.33
CA VAL A 112 -3.51 0.73 -13.47
C VAL A 112 -3.53 -0.69 -12.88
N LEU A 113 -2.52 -1.49 -13.15
CA LEU A 113 -2.33 -2.77 -12.46
C LEU A 113 -1.77 -2.45 -11.07
N LEU A 114 -2.64 -2.50 -10.07
CA LEU A 114 -2.32 -2.07 -8.71
C LEU A 114 -2.10 -3.28 -7.80
N THR A 115 -0.94 -3.35 -7.19
CA THR A 115 -0.59 -4.40 -6.23
C THR A 115 -0.19 -3.77 -4.90
N ILE A 116 -0.87 -4.17 -3.84
CA ILE A 116 -0.55 -3.75 -2.48
C ILE A 116 0.23 -4.88 -1.83
N VAL A 117 1.40 -4.59 -1.31
CA VAL A 117 2.27 -5.58 -0.68
C VAL A 117 2.47 -5.24 0.78
N LEU A 118 2.06 -6.15 1.65
CA LEU A 118 2.29 -6.03 3.09
C LEU A 118 3.57 -6.77 3.43
N ARG A 119 4.60 -6.03 3.83
CA ARG A 119 5.89 -6.63 4.17
C ARG A 119 6.00 -6.81 5.69
N PHE A 120 6.25 -8.05 6.09
CA PHE A 120 6.47 -8.46 7.48
C PHE A 120 7.93 -8.83 7.69
N GLN A 121 8.46 -8.58 8.87
CA GLN A 121 9.83 -8.95 9.21
C GLN A 121 9.99 -10.42 9.54
N SER A 122 8.90 -11.07 9.99
CA SER A 122 8.94 -12.47 10.39
C SER A 122 7.71 -13.22 9.90
N GLU A 123 7.86 -14.54 9.76
CA GLU A 123 6.73 -15.39 9.40
C GLU A 123 5.68 -15.44 10.50
N GLU A 124 6.11 -15.32 11.76
CA GLU A 124 5.20 -15.30 12.90
C GLU A 124 4.22 -14.13 12.79
N THR A 125 4.73 -12.92 12.56
CA THR A 125 3.88 -11.73 12.42
C THR A 125 3.05 -11.80 11.15
N MET A 126 3.60 -12.35 10.08
CA MET A 126 2.85 -12.52 8.84
C MET A 126 1.65 -13.46 9.03
N LYS A 127 1.83 -14.56 9.74
CA LYS A 127 0.73 -15.48 10.06
C LYS A 127 -0.31 -14.82 10.95
N LYS A 128 0.17 -14.07 11.96
CA LYS A 128 -0.71 -13.42 12.92
C LYS A 128 -1.60 -12.35 12.28
N TYR A 129 -1.03 -11.51 11.44
CA TYR A 129 -1.70 -10.32 10.89
C TYR A 129 -2.14 -10.47 9.44
N GLY A 130 -1.45 -11.28 8.66
CA GLY A 130 -1.71 -11.41 7.23
C GLY A 130 -2.63 -12.56 6.85
N GLY A 131 -2.90 -13.50 7.76
CA GLY A 131 -3.61 -14.74 7.44
C GLY A 131 -5.00 -14.54 6.87
N ASP A 132 -5.69 -13.45 7.22
CA ASP A 132 -7.05 -13.17 6.77
C ASP A 132 -7.10 -12.28 5.52
N VAL A 133 -6.00 -11.65 5.13
CA VAL A 133 -5.98 -10.67 4.04
C VAL A 133 -5.12 -11.11 2.85
N CYS A 134 -4.22 -12.05 3.05
CA CYS A 134 -3.34 -12.53 1.98
C CYS A 134 -3.71 -13.97 1.55
#